data_4d6d8c14e877a37b6ef09dbdc85fbe4c
#
_entry.id   4d6d8c14e877a37b6ef09dbdc85fbe4c
#
_cell.length_a   1.000
_cell.length_b   1.000
_cell.length_c   1.000
_cell.angle_alpha   90.00
_cell.angle_beta   90.00
_cell.angle_gamma   90.00
#
_symmetry.space_group_name_H-M   'P 1'
#
loop_
_entity.id
_entity.type
_entity.pdbx_description
1 polymer ?
#
loop_
_entity_poly.entity_id
_entity_poly.type
_entity_poly.pdbx_seq_one_letter_code
_entity_poly.pdbx_strand_id
1 'polypeptide(L)'
;MKSAKLFLIINIFLISCQDTDGSSTDYLCEGGYSTADILVNINEEIFNSDESVNAFSKFSWTSNKTSRLLSGNGVPNHEVGTFPNENNPNSIKEQNINQSFTLCPTLVSDTGVSVGGPAGAIAYAINSVKFDPATGGRCNDSGECSMAQGQGNWNIEALGHNTFDFGEDMNHAHVQPTGEYHYHGMPELLIDFLGSSDAMTLVGWASDGFPVYARNGYSDTNDLNSSIIKLRSSYKLKSVPDQGRPSILTVLNGGMGQGTTYPNTSIEMGAFTQDFEYVKGSGDLDECNGRIGVTPEFPNGIYYYVVTDDFPYFSRCLKG
;
A
#
# COMPACT_ATOMS: atom_id res chain seq x y z
N MET A 1 -2.56 -7.92 38.13
CA MET A 1 -1.33 -8.65 37.80
C MET A 1 -0.81 -7.96 36.54
N LYS A 2 0.36 -7.30 36.59
CA LYS A 2 0.91 -6.57 35.44
C LYS A 2 1.50 -7.57 34.44
N SER A 3 0.92 -7.65 33.26
CA SER A 3 1.47 -8.43 32.15
C SER A 3 2.75 -7.75 31.67
N ALA A 4 3.86 -8.45 31.77
CA ALA A 4 5.13 -7.99 31.23
C ALA A 4 5.07 -8.18 29.71
N LYS A 5 5.00 -7.08 28.97
CA LYS A 5 5.21 -7.09 27.52
C LYS A 5 6.67 -7.46 27.28
N LEU A 6 6.89 -8.65 26.73
CA LEU A 6 8.19 -9.09 26.25
C LEU A 6 8.48 -8.33 24.95
N PHE A 7 9.26 -7.27 25.03
CA PHE A 7 9.81 -6.60 23.86
C PHE A 7 10.85 -7.52 23.23
N LEU A 8 10.48 -8.17 22.14
CA LEU A 8 11.44 -8.83 21.28
C LEU A 8 12.10 -7.72 20.42
N ILE A 9 13.25 -7.24 20.86
CA ILE A 9 14.10 -6.37 20.06
C ILE A 9 14.67 -7.26 18.95
N ILE A 10 14.08 -7.19 17.76
CA ILE A 10 14.69 -7.76 16.57
C ILE A 10 15.88 -6.86 16.23
N ASN A 11 17.05 -7.24 16.70
CA ASN A 11 18.29 -6.69 16.18
C ASN A 11 18.39 -7.15 14.73
N ILE A 12 18.10 -6.25 13.79
CA ILE A 12 18.48 -6.42 12.40
C ILE A 12 19.99 -6.36 12.36
N PHE A 13 20.62 -7.50 12.59
CA PHE A 13 22.04 -7.66 12.31
C PHE A 13 22.20 -7.58 10.79
N LEU A 14 22.79 -6.49 10.33
CA LEU A 14 23.53 -6.47 9.07
C LEU A 14 24.67 -7.49 9.20
N ILE A 15 24.35 -8.75 8.99
CA ILE A 15 25.39 -9.76 8.81
C ILE A 15 25.90 -9.56 7.38
N SER A 16 26.94 -8.76 7.27
CA SER A 16 27.87 -8.85 6.15
C SER A 16 28.50 -10.23 6.24
N CYS A 17 27.92 -11.22 5.58
CA CYS A 17 28.64 -12.42 5.24
C CYS A 17 29.71 -12.03 4.22
N GLN A 18 30.94 -11.85 4.67
CA GLN A 18 32.10 -11.98 3.81
C GLN A 18 32.25 -13.46 3.48
N ASP A 19 31.65 -13.86 2.36
CA ASP A 19 32.06 -15.08 1.70
C ASP A 19 33.50 -14.89 1.17
N THR A 20 34.44 -15.66 1.70
CA THR A 20 35.86 -15.67 1.34
C THR A 20 36.14 -16.42 0.04
N ASP A 21 35.17 -16.58 -0.84
CA ASP A 21 35.39 -17.06 -2.21
C ASP A 21 35.15 -15.89 -3.18
N GLY A 22 36.27 -15.37 -3.69
CA GLY A 22 36.40 -14.19 -4.52
C GLY A 22 35.63 -14.22 -5.83
N SER A 23 34.35 -13.93 -5.77
CA SER A 23 33.51 -13.55 -6.89
C SER A 23 32.30 -12.77 -6.35
N SER A 24 32.50 -11.56 -5.84
CA SER A 24 31.44 -10.56 -5.82
C SER A 24 31.20 -10.19 -7.28
N THR A 25 30.29 -10.88 -7.92
CA THR A 25 29.66 -10.34 -9.11
C THR A 25 28.76 -9.24 -8.62
N ASP A 26 29.27 -8.01 -8.55
CA ASP A 26 28.45 -6.81 -8.48
C ASP A 26 27.49 -6.87 -9.68
N TYR A 27 26.25 -7.26 -9.42
CA TYR A 27 25.18 -7.15 -10.39
C TYR A 27 24.83 -5.67 -10.51
N LEU A 28 25.67 -4.93 -11.23
CA LEU A 28 25.36 -3.56 -11.63
C LEU A 28 24.22 -3.63 -12.64
N CYS A 29 23.08 -3.17 -12.21
CA CYS A 29 21.93 -3.02 -13.11
C CYS A 29 22.26 -2.01 -14.18
N GLU A 30 22.28 -2.41 -15.44
CA GLU A 30 22.58 -1.54 -16.56
C GLU A 30 21.46 -0.49 -16.70
N GLY A 31 21.78 0.76 -16.38
CA GLY A 31 20.83 1.88 -16.41
C GLY A 31 19.74 1.90 -15.34
N GLY A 32 19.81 1.01 -14.34
CA GLY A 32 18.85 0.91 -13.24
C GLY A 32 19.51 0.89 -11.86
N TYR A 33 18.68 0.71 -10.85
CA TYR A 33 19.10 0.62 -9.46
C TYR A 33 19.27 -0.86 -9.06
N SER A 34 20.30 -1.20 -8.26
CA SER A 34 20.41 -2.52 -7.67
C SER A 34 19.75 -2.55 -6.30
N THR A 35 18.84 -3.49 -6.10
CA THR A 35 18.17 -3.73 -4.82
C THR A 35 18.47 -5.11 -4.25
N ALA A 36 19.53 -5.78 -4.78
CA ALA A 36 19.81 -7.20 -4.53
C ALA A 36 20.01 -7.55 -3.06
N ASP A 37 20.70 -6.68 -2.32
CA ASP A 37 21.12 -6.99 -0.94
C ASP A 37 20.11 -6.54 0.13
N ILE A 38 18.98 -5.95 -0.27
CA ILE A 38 18.01 -5.40 0.67
C ILE A 38 16.88 -6.41 0.93
N LEU A 39 16.67 -6.74 2.21
CA LEU A 39 15.62 -7.65 2.69
C LEU A 39 15.63 -9.02 2.00
N VAL A 40 16.80 -9.61 1.81
CA VAL A 40 16.93 -10.99 1.37
C VAL A 40 16.99 -11.95 2.55
N ASN A 41 16.56 -13.21 2.34
CA ASN A 41 16.60 -14.27 3.34
C ASN A 41 15.79 -14.02 4.62
N ILE A 42 14.64 -13.35 4.51
CA ILE A 42 13.64 -13.32 5.56
C ILE A 42 12.78 -14.58 5.44
N ASN A 43 12.55 -15.25 6.56
CA ASN A 43 11.64 -16.40 6.63
C ASN A 43 10.97 -16.38 8.00
N GLU A 44 9.72 -15.98 8.04
CA GLU A 44 8.97 -15.75 9.26
C GLU A 44 7.68 -16.58 9.30
N GLU A 45 7.39 -17.11 10.48
CA GLU A 45 6.14 -17.77 10.82
C GLU A 45 5.69 -17.27 12.20
N ILE A 46 4.73 -16.34 12.23
CA ILE A 46 4.30 -15.63 13.42
C ILE A 46 2.82 -15.94 13.67
N PHE A 47 2.52 -16.51 14.83
CA PHE A 47 1.12 -16.76 15.20
C PHE A 47 0.43 -15.44 15.55
N ASN A 48 -0.62 -15.10 14.80
CA ASN A 48 -1.49 -13.99 15.10
C ASN A 48 -2.71 -14.51 15.89
N SER A 49 -2.80 -14.10 17.15
CA SER A 49 -3.86 -14.49 18.07
C SER A 49 -5.08 -13.59 18.07
N ASP A 50 -5.14 -12.62 17.13
CA ASP A 50 -6.34 -11.81 16.92
C ASP A 50 -7.54 -12.70 16.60
N GLU A 51 -8.71 -12.40 17.17
CA GLU A 51 -9.92 -13.24 17.03
C GLU A 51 -10.38 -13.34 15.56
N SER A 52 -10.12 -12.31 14.75
CA SER A 52 -10.46 -12.29 13.32
C SER A 52 -9.44 -13.03 12.46
N VAL A 53 -8.27 -13.40 13.01
CA VAL A 53 -7.18 -14.08 12.29
C VAL A 53 -6.99 -15.49 12.80
N ASN A 54 -6.55 -15.66 14.04
CA ASN A 54 -6.26 -16.93 14.72
C ASN A 54 -5.52 -17.93 13.83
N ALA A 55 -4.45 -17.47 13.18
CA ALA A 55 -3.67 -18.21 12.19
C ALA A 55 -2.21 -17.78 12.23
N PHE A 56 -1.35 -18.54 11.57
CA PHE A 56 0.04 -18.14 11.37
C PHE A 56 0.16 -17.20 10.17
N SER A 57 0.77 -16.03 10.36
CA SER A 57 1.32 -15.21 9.30
C SER A 57 2.63 -15.84 8.83
N LYS A 58 2.72 -16.16 7.54
CA LYS A 58 3.88 -16.83 6.95
C LYS A 58 4.36 -16.03 5.74
N PHE A 59 5.62 -15.64 5.75
CA PHE A 59 6.23 -14.95 4.63
C PHE A 59 7.73 -15.19 4.55
N SER A 60 8.19 -15.30 3.32
CA SER A 60 9.60 -15.53 3.01
C SER A 60 10.00 -14.65 1.84
N TRP A 61 11.08 -13.90 2.03
CA TRP A 61 11.72 -13.12 0.99
C TRP A 61 13.09 -13.73 0.69
N THR A 62 13.31 -14.08 -0.55
CA THR A 62 14.58 -14.60 -1.06
C THR A 62 14.94 -13.88 -2.35
N SER A 63 16.15 -14.10 -2.88
CA SER A 63 16.51 -13.59 -4.19
C SER A 63 17.20 -14.65 -5.03
N ASN A 64 17.09 -14.48 -6.33
CA ASN A 64 17.93 -15.12 -7.32
C ASN A 64 18.77 -14.04 -8.03
N LYS A 65 19.38 -14.39 -9.18
CA LYS A 65 20.25 -13.45 -9.92
C LYS A 65 19.56 -12.20 -10.43
N THR A 66 18.25 -12.22 -10.64
CA THR A 66 17.51 -11.15 -11.34
C THR A 66 16.30 -10.68 -10.57
N SER A 67 15.82 -11.45 -9.60
CA SER A 67 14.54 -11.20 -8.97
C SER A 67 14.60 -11.40 -7.47
N ARG A 68 13.86 -10.57 -6.77
CA ARG A 68 13.40 -10.75 -5.40
C ARG A 68 12.14 -11.61 -5.44
N LEU A 69 12.08 -12.63 -4.61
CA LEU A 69 10.97 -13.59 -4.59
C LEU A 69 10.26 -13.51 -3.25
N LEU A 70 8.94 -13.31 -3.29
CA LEU A 70 8.06 -13.40 -2.14
C LEU A 70 7.28 -14.71 -2.22
N SER A 71 7.29 -15.46 -1.13
CA SER A 71 6.34 -16.53 -0.85
C SER A 71 5.65 -16.23 0.47
N GLY A 72 4.33 -16.33 0.55
CA GLY A 72 3.60 -16.03 1.76
C GLY A 72 2.14 -16.44 1.70
N ASN A 73 1.42 -16.22 2.79
CA ASN A 73 0.01 -16.57 2.89
C ASN A 73 -0.94 -15.37 3.03
N GLY A 74 -0.44 -14.13 2.97
CA GLY A 74 -1.27 -12.92 3.04
C GLY A 74 -1.99 -12.72 4.37
N VAL A 75 -1.67 -13.48 5.40
CA VAL A 75 -2.20 -13.31 6.75
C VAL A 75 -1.41 -12.22 7.46
N PRO A 76 -2.06 -11.16 7.98
CA PRO A 76 -1.35 -10.10 8.69
C PRO A 76 -0.70 -10.62 9.98
N ASN A 77 0.49 -10.08 10.33
CA ASN A 77 1.24 -10.42 11.53
C ASN A 77 1.00 -9.46 12.70
N HIS A 78 -0.03 -8.66 12.61
CA HIS A 78 -0.44 -7.64 13.58
C HIS A 78 -1.94 -7.73 13.88
N GLU A 79 -2.40 -7.02 14.90
CA GLU A 79 -3.83 -6.91 15.19
C GLU A 79 -4.60 -6.30 14.02
N VAL A 80 -5.82 -6.76 13.82
CA VAL A 80 -6.75 -6.29 12.79
C VAL A 80 -8.07 -5.86 13.41
N GLY A 81 -8.96 -5.29 12.62
CA GLY A 81 -10.33 -5.06 13.02
C GLY A 81 -11.15 -6.35 13.09
N THR A 82 -12.39 -6.22 13.52
CA THR A 82 -13.33 -7.35 13.52
C THR A 82 -13.73 -7.69 12.09
N PHE A 83 -13.46 -8.93 11.66
CA PHE A 83 -13.90 -9.49 10.38
C PHE A 83 -14.53 -10.88 10.59
N PRO A 84 -15.76 -11.13 10.04
CA PRO A 84 -16.60 -10.18 9.28
C PRO A 84 -17.18 -9.05 10.16
N ASN A 85 -17.49 -7.92 9.53
CA ASN A 85 -18.19 -6.81 10.16
C ASN A 85 -19.43 -6.37 9.35
N GLU A 86 -20.14 -5.34 9.82
CA GLU A 86 -21.40 -4.88 9.22
C GLU A 86 -21.22 -4.46 7.75
N ASN A 87 -20.07 -3.85 7.40
CA ASN A 87 -19.80 -3.32 6.05
C ASN A 87 -18.88 -4.23 5.23
N ASN A 88 -18.21 -5.21 5.88
CA ASN A 88 -17.39 -6.21 5.21
C ASN A 88 -17.73 -7.63 5.71
N PRO A 89 -18.52 -8.41 4.95
CA PRO A 89 -19.00 -9.73 5.39
C PRO A 89 -17.96 -10.84 5.24
N ASN A 90 -16.72 -10.54 4.85
CA ASN A 90 -15.70 -11.52 4.54
C ASN A 90 -14.81 -11.81 5.77
N SER A 91 -14.40 -13.06 5.90
CA SER A 91 -13.42 -13.48 6.93
C SER A 91 -12.04 -13.60 6.32
N ILE A 92 -10.99 -13.29 7.10
CA ILE A 92 -9.60 -13.47 6.68
C ILE A 92 -9.31 -14.96 6.47
N LYS A 93 -8.64 -15.27 5.36
CA LYS A 93 -8.21 -16.62 4.98
C LYS A 93 -6.81 -16.59 4.41
N GLU A 94 -6.06 -17.67 4.63
CA GLU A 94 -4.77 -17.86 4.00
C GLU A 94 -4.90 -17.85 2.47
N GLN A 95 -3.94 -17.19 1.84
CA GLN A 95 -3.77 -17.12 0.39
C GLN A 95 -2.52 -17.92 -0.03
N ASN A 96 -2.30 -18.04 -1.31
CA ASN A 96 -1.05 -18.59 -1.87
C ASN A 96 -0.33 -17.48 -2.64
N ILE A 97 0.48 -16.71 -1.92
CA ILE A 97 1.21 -15.58 -2.47
C ILE A 97 2.57 -16.07 -2.98
N ASN A 98 2.80 -15.88 -4.28
CA ASN A 98 4.08 -16.14 -4.92
C ASN A 98 4.33 -15.03 -5.93
N GLN A 99 5.23 -14.11 -5.60
CA GLN A 99 5.51 -12.93 -6.42
C GLN A 99 6.99 -12.82 -6.73
N SER A 100 7.28 -12.19 -7.85
CA SER A 100 8.64 -11.95 -8.32
C SER A 100 8.79 -10.50 -8.73
N PHE A 101 9.77 -9.81 -8.15
CA PHE A 101 10.08 -8.40 -8.39
C PHE A 101 11.46 -8.30 -8.98
N THR A 102 11.67 -7.41 -9.95
CA THR A 102 13.03 -7.17 -10.49
C THR A 102 13.96 -6.65 -9.40
N LEU A 103 15.21 -7.11 -9.39
CA LEU A 103 16.26 -6.53 -8.56
C LEU A 103 16.86 -5.26 -9.20
N CYS A 104 16.53 -4.99 -10.47
CA CYS A 104 17.03 -3.86 -11.23
C CYS A 104 15.88 -3.02 -11.79
N PRO A 105 15.11 -2.32 -10.93
CA PRO A 105 14.08 -1.43 -11.43
C PRO A 105 14.70 -0.28 -12.22
N THR A 106 14.06 0.07 -13.35
CA THR A 106 14.51 1.15 -14.22
C THR A 106 13.44 2.21 -14.32
N LEU A 107 13.77 3.43 -13.90
CA LEU A 107 12.83 4.53 -13.89
C LEU A 107 12.45 4.95 -15.32
N VAL A 108 11.16 4.96 -15.63
CA VAL A 108 10.68 5.53 -16.89
C VAL A 108 10.64 7.07 -16.82
N SER A 109 10.93 7.73 -17.94
CA SER A 109 11.12 9.19 -18.00
C SER A 109 9.83 10.01 -17.86
N ASP A 110 8.67 9.39 -18.05
CA ASP A 110 7.38 10.10 -18.15
C ASP A 110 6.38 9.71 -17.05
N THR A 111 5.12 9.92 -17.28
CA THR A 111 4.01 9.87 -16.32
C THR A 111 3.75 8.50 -15.66
N GLY A 112 4.58 7.50 -15.95
CA GLY A 112 4.36 6.16 -15.40
C GLY A 112 3.22 5.39 -16.07
N VAL A 113 3.20 4.10 -15.86
CA VAL A 113 2.13 3.24 -16.33
C VAL A 113 1.01 3.27 -15.31
N SER A 114 -0.15 3.81 -15.69
CA SER A 114 -1.32 3.80 -14.82
C SER A 114 -1.75 2.36 -14.55
N VAL A 115 -1.78 1.98 -13.28
CA VAL A 115 -2.45 0.78 -12.80
C VAL A 115 -3.89 1.14 -12.51
N GLY A 116 -4.61 1.51 -13.57
CA GLY A 116 -5.97 1.99 -13.45
C GLY A 116 -6.97 0.86 -13.30
N GLY A 117 -8.04 1.17 -12.61
CA GLY A 117 -9.21 0.31 -12.47
C GLY A 117 -9.15 -0.57 -11.23
N PRO A 118 -10.19 -1.38 -11.04
CA PRO A 118 -10.49 -2.03 -9.77
C PRO A 118 -9.59 -3.22 -9.46
N ALA A 119 -8.43 -3.33 -10.02
CA ALA A 119 -7.82 -4.62 -9.94
C ALA A 119 -6.32 -4.58 -9.79
N GLY A 120 -5.89 -4.94 -8.67
CA GLY A 120 -4.65 -5.62 -8.55
C GLY A 120 -3.70 -5.02 -7.55
N ALA A 121 -2.99 -5.93 -6.94
CA ALA A 121 -1.88 -5.60 -6.10
C ALA A 121 -0.83 -4.82 -6.89
N ILE A 122 -0.55 -3.59 -6.47
CA ILE A 122 0.53 -2.79 -7.06
C ILE A 122 1.83 -2.91 -6.25
N ALA A 123 1.73 -3.46 -5.05
CA ALA A 123 2.86 -3.76 -4.18
C ALA A 123 2.50 -4.86 -3.19
N TYR A 124 3.52 -5.43 -2.55
CA TYR A 124 3.37 -6.33 -1.43
C TYR A 124 4.18 -5.83 -0.25
N ALA A 125 3.54 -5.84 0.90
CA ALA A 125 4.18 -5.52 2.17
C ALA A 125 5.14 -6.63 2.60
N ILE A 126 6.05 -6.33 3.53
CA ILE A 126 7.05 -7.28 4.03
C ILE A 126 6.38 -8.53 4.62
N ASN A 127 5.22 -8.39 5.25
CA ASN A 127 4.41 -9.48 5.81
C ASN A 127 3.57 -10.25 4.77
N SER A 128 3.82 -10.08 3.48
CA SER A 128 3.10 -10.67 2.34
C SER A 128 1.67 -10.16 2.11
N VAL A 129 1.16 -9.24 2.89
CA VAL A 129 -0.13 -8.59 2.61
C VAL A 129 0.04 -7.65 1.42
N LYS A 130 -0.90 -7.70 0.47
CA LYS A 130 -0.82 -6.82 -0.71
C LYS A 130 -1.31 -5.39 -0.40
N PHE A 131 -0.80 -4.44 -1.17
CA PHE A 131 -1.39 -3.12 -1.33
C PHE A 131 -2.29 -3.10 -2.57
N ASP A 132 -3.55 -2.76 -2.37
CA ASP A 132 -4.59 -2.67 -3.41
C ASP A 132 -5.40 -1.39 -3.17
N PRO A 133 -4.85 -0.22 -3.54
CA PRO A 133 -5.40 1.08 -3.13
C PRO A 133 -6.71 1.44 -3.80
N ALA A 134 -7.05 0.82 -4.94
CA ALA A 134 -8.28 1.08 -5.66
C ALA A 134 -9.43 0.19 -5.18
N THR A 135 -10.66 0.54 -5.52
CA THR A 135 -11.84 -0.30 -5.31
C THR A 135 -12.46 -0.74 -6.62
N GLY A 136 -13.26 -1.82 -6.59
CA GLY A 136 -14.13 -2.20 -7.70
C GLY A 136 -15.39 -1.34 -7.80
N GLY A 137 -15.61 -0.46 -6.82
CA GLY A 137 -16.81 0.35 -6.70
C GLY A 137 -16.88 1.47 -7.72
N ARG A 138 -18.08 1.69 -8.28
CA ARG A 138 -18.32 2.77 -9.24
C ARG A 138 -19.75 3.31 -9.14
N CYS A 139 -19.90 4.58 -9.52
CA CYS A 139 -21.19 5.23 -9.73
C CYS A 139 -21.33 5.69 -11.18
N ASN A 140 -22.57 5.71 -11.66
CA ASN A 140 -22.93 6.43 -12.87
C ASN A 140 -23.30 7.89 -12.57
N ASP A 141 -23.52 8.68 -13.60
CA ASP A 141 -23.86 10.12 -13.49
C ASP A 141 -25.20 10.37 -12.79
N SER A 142 -26.06 9.37 -12.67
CA SER A 142 -27.34 9.44 -11.96
C SER A 142 -27.25 9.11 -10.46
N GLY A 143 -26.05 8.77 -9.96
CA GLY A 143 -25.86 8.38 -8.57
C GLY A 143 -26.32 6.96 -8.24
N GLU A 144 -26.46 6.11 -9.25
CA GLU A 144 -26.57 4.67 -9.05
C GLU A 144 -25.17 4.10 -8.88
N CYS A 145 -24.89 3.57 -7.72
CA CYS A 145 -23.57 3.11 -7.30
C CYS A 145 -23.56 1.60 -7.02
N SER A 146 -22.41 0.99 -7.17
CA SER A 146 -22.13 -0.34 -6.66
C SER A 146 -20.75 -0.34 -6.00
N MET A 147 -20.64 -0.93 -4.81
CA MET A 147 -19.38 -1.06 -4.09
C MET A 147 -18.53 -2.22 -4.61
N ALA A 148 -19.11 -3.12 -5.39
CA ALA A 148 -18.41 -4.23 -6.03
C ALA A 148 -18.71 -4.26 -7.52
N GLN A 149 -17.72 -4.10 -8.37
CA GLN A 149 -17.84 -4.15 -9.84
C GLN A 149 -18.96 -3.25 -10.39
N GLY A 150 -18.98 -2.00 -9.99
CA GLY A 150 -19.96 -1.01 -10.41
C GLY A 150 -19.86 -0.64 -11.89
N GLN A 151 -20.98 -0.16 -12.44
CA GLN A 151 -21.06 0.44 -13.77
C GLN A 151 -20.97 1.96 -13.64
N GLY A 152 -20.25 2.59 -14.56
CA GLY A 152 -20.16 4.05 -14.61
C GLY A 152 -18.72 4.55 -14.62
N ASN A 153 -18.58 5.87 -14.60
CA ASN A 153 -17.30 6.55 -14.79
C ASN A 153 -16.67 7.05 -13.47
N TRP A 154 -17.41 7.04 -12.36
CA TRP A 154 -16.98 7.59 -11.09
C TRP A 154 -16.46 6.47 -10.19
N ASN A 155 -15.13 6.38 -10.07
CA ASN A 155 -14.47 5.34 -9.25
C ASN A 155 -14.57 5.72 -7.77
N ILE A 156 -15.21 4.86 -6.98
CA ILE A 156 -15.34 5.04 -5.53
C ILE A 156 -13.99 4.80 -4.87
N GLU A 157 -13.60 5.70 -3.98
CA GLU A 157 -12.45 5.50 -3.10
C GLU A 157 -12.82 4.67 -1.87
N ALA A 158 -11.87 3.92 -1.30
CA ALA A 158 -12.11 3.21 -0.05
C ALA A 158 -11.97 4.13 1.17
N LEU A 159 -11.14 5.16 1.08
CA LEU A 159 -10.71 5.96 2.23
C LEU A 159 -11.02 7.45 2.02
N GLY A 160 -11.04 8.20 3.13
CA GLY A 160 -11.06 9.67 3.13
C GLY A 160 -12.42 10.32 2.97
N HIS A 161 -13.50 9.57 3.10
CA HIS A 161 -14.87 10.06 3.08
C HIS A 161 -15.79 9.17 3.94
N ASN A 162 -17.04 9.61 4.15
CA ASN A 162 -18.04 8.86 4.94
C ASN A 162 -19.25 8.40 4.09
N THR A 163 -19.20 8.60 2.77
CA THR A 163 -20.35 8.24 1.90
C THR A 163 -20.43 6.73 1.66
N PHE A 164 -19.29 6.08 1.48
CA PHE A 164 -19.20 4.64 1.23
C PHE A 164 -18.29 4.03 2.30
N ASP A 165 -18.76 3.02 3.00
CA ASP A 165 -18.04 2.33 4.06
C ASP A 165 -17.78 0.88 3.62
N PHE A 166 -16.53 0.55 3.40
CA PHE A 166 -16.07 -0.79 3.00
C PHE A 166 -15.67 -1.67 4.18
N GLY A 167 -15.87 -1.18 5.42
CA GLY A 167 -15.58 -1.89 6.66
C GLY A 167 -14.08 -2.03 6.94
N GLU A 168 -13.31 -0.99 6.62
CA GLU A 168 -11.88 -0.94 6.87
C GLU A 168 -11.57 -0.90 8.36
N ASP A 169 -10.43 -1.47 8.71
CA ASP A 169 -9.89 -1.45 10.07
C ASP A 169 -8.89 -0.29 10.30
N MET A 170 -8.28 -0.27 11.49
CA MET A 170 -7.28 0.72 11.89
C MET A 170 -6.01 0.70 11.03
N ASN A 171 -5.81 -0.33 10.23
CA ASN A 171 -4.70 -0.44 9.27
C ASN A 171 -5.09 0.02 7.87
N HIS A 172 -6.23 0.71 7.71
CA HIS A 172 -6.78 1.12 6.40
C HIS A 172 -6.88 -0.06 5.44
N ALA A 173 -7.37 -1.19 5.94
CA ALA A 173 -7.42 -2.47 5.28
C ALA A 173 -8.74 -3.16 5.49
N HIS A 174 -9.12 -4.03 4.56
CA HIS A 174 -10.29 -4.88 4.68
C HIS A 174 -10.09 -6.22 3.96
N VAL A 175 -11.16 -7.05 3.88
CA VAL A 175 -11.10 -8.40 3.35
C VAL A 175 -11.89 -8.53 2.06
N GLN A 176 -11.26 -9.03 1.00
CA GLN A 176 -11.94 -9.36 -0.26
C GLN A 176 -12.84 -10.61 -0.12
N PRO A 177 -13.79 -10.86 -1.06
CA PRO A 177 -14.63 -12.07 -1.05
C PRO A 177 -13.86 -13.38 -1.06
N THR A 178 -12.61 -13.38 -1.53
CA THR A 178 -11.69 -14.54 -1.49
C THR A 178 -11.14 -14.82 -0.09
N GLY A 179 -11.33 -13.90 0.85
CA GLY A 179 -10.74 -13.93 2.18
C GLY A 179 -9.36 -13.23 2.26
N GLU A 180 -8.94 -12.56 1.20
CA GLU A 180 -7.64 -11.87 1.16
C GLU A 180 -7.73 -10.52 1.85
N TYR A 181 -6.99 -10.37 2.96
CA TYR A 181 -6.78 -9.09 3.64
C TYR A 181 -5.81 -8.23 2.85
N HIS A 182 -6.08 -6.93 2.70
CA HIS A 182 -5.24 -6.03 1.92
C HIS A 182 -5.34 -4.59 2.40
N TYR A 183 -4.23 -3.85 2.20
CA TYR A 183 -4.13 -2.44 2.56
C TYR A 183 -4.61 -1.55 1.42
N HIS A 184 -5.50 -0.59 1.74
CA HIS A 184 -5.84 0.54 0.87
C HIS A 184 -4.96 1.77 1.15
N GLY A 185 -4.39 1.85 2.33
CA GLY A 185 -3.58 2.96 2.80
C GLY A 185 -2.52 2.55 3.81
N MET A 186 -2.32 3.38 4.82
CA MET A 186 -1.25 3.26 5.81
C MET A 186 -1.40 1.99 6.67
N PRO A 187 -0.45 1.06 6.63
CA PRO A 187 -0.48 -0.15 7.45
C PRO A 187 0.06 0.14 8.86
N GLU A 188 -0.72 0.83 9.69
CA GLU A 188 -0.27 1.43 10.96
C GLU A 188 0.45 0.42 11.88
N LEU A 189 -0.16 -0.75 12.12
CA LEU A 189 0.41 -1.73 13.03
C LEU A 189 1.56 -2.54 12.40
N LEU A 190 1.65 -2.59 11.07
CA LEU A 190 2.86 -3.12 10.41
C LEU A 190 4.04 -2.18 10.62
N ILE A 191 3.83 -0.87 10.53
CA ILE A 191 4.88 0.13 10.78
C ILE A 191 5.38 0.02 12.22
N ASP A 192 4.47 -0.11 13.19
CA ASP A 192 4.82 -0.29 14.59
C ASP A 192 5.61 -1.60 14.82
N PHE A 193 5.27 -2.65 14.08
CA PHE A 193 6.01 -3.92 14.11
C PHE A 193 7.42 -3.78 13.52
N LEU A 194 7.58 -3.02 12.43
CA LEU A 194 8.86 -2.87 11.71
C LEU A 194 9.82 -1.87 12.37
N GLY A 195 9.35 -1.02 13.29
CA GLY A 195 10.25 -0.11 13.96
C GLY A 195 9.59 1.08 14.63
N SER A 196 9.43 2.19 13.92
CA SER A 196 8.95 3.44 14.50
C SER A 196 8.14 4.23 13.48
N SER A 197 6.99 4.71 13.92
CA SER A 197 6.14 5.64 13.15
C SER A 197 6.82 6.98 12.84
N ASP A 198 7.89 7.34 13.56
CA ASP A 198 8.66 8.57 13.36
C ASP A 198 9.84 8.40 12.39
N ALA A 199 10.16 7.17 11.99
CA ALA A 199 11.25 6.87 11.06
C ALA A 199 10.77 6.83 9.60
N MET A 200 11.71 6.85 8.67
CA MET A 200 11.48 6.43 7.29
C MET A 200 11.54 4.91 7.24
N THR A 201 10.38 4.25 7.16
CA THR A 201 10.25 2.81 7.31
C THR A 201 9.94 2.14 5.98
N LEU A 202 10.80 1.21 5.55
CA LEU A 202 10.56 0.35 4.39
C LEU A 202 9.45 -0.66 4.73
N VAL A 203 8.31 -0.59 4.04
CA VAL A 203 7.14 -1.42 4.32
C VAL A 203 6.88 -2.50 3.27
N GLY A 204 7.53 -2.41 2.10
CA GLY A 204 7.30 -3.39 1.04
C GLY A 204 8.00 -3.05 -0.27
N TRP A 205 7.57 -3.74 -1.32
CA TRP A 205 8.10 -3.60 -2.68
C TRP A 205 6.96 -3.47 -3.68
N ALA A 206 7.05 -2.48 -4.55
CA ALA A 206 6.12 -2.31 -5.67
C ALA A 206 6.39 -3.35 -6.78
N SER A 207 5.38 -3.60 -7.60
CA SER A 207 5.43 -4.63 -8.65
C SER A 207 6.52 -4.39 -9.68
N ASP A 208 6.96 -3.14 -9.85
CA ASP A 208 8.08 -2.75 -10.71
C ASP A 208 9.46 -2.87 -10.04
N GLY A 209 9.51 -3.31 -8.77
CA GLY A 209 10.74 -3.55 -8.03
C GLY A 209 11.25 -2.38 -7.19
N PHE A 210 10.64 -1.20 -7.28
CA PHE A 210 10.99 -0.08 -6.42
C PHE A 210 10.50 -0.27 -4.97
N PRO A 211 11.25 0.22 -3.96
CA PRO A 211 10.87 0.11 -2.56
C PRO A 211 9.68 1.01 -2.24
N VAL A 212 8.91 0.59 -1.24
CA VAL A 212 7.76 1.32 -0.69
C VAL A 212 8.04 1.70 0.75
N TYR A 213 7.96 2.98 1.05
CA TYR A 213 8.12 3.52 2.41
C TYR A 213 6.81 4.06 2.96
N ALA A 214 6.69 4.03 4.28
CA ALA A 214 5.54 4.59 4.97
C ALA A 214 5.84 6.00 5.46
N ARG A 215 4.89 6.90 5.16
CA ARG A 215 4.64 8.24 5.72
C ARG A 215 5.81 9.22 5.64
N ASN A 216 7.00 8.83 6.10
CA ASN A 216 8.11 9.75 6.35
C ASN A 216 9.25 9.61 5.34
N GLY A 217 10.05 10.66 5.23
CA GLY A 217 11.28 10.67 4.46
C GLY A 217 12.17 11.84 4.84
N TYR A 218 13.36 11.88 4.31
CA TYR A 218 14.30 12.95 4.56
C TYR A 218 13.84 14.28 3.95
N SER A 219 13.98 15.39 4.69
CA SER A 219 13.58 16.73 4.21
C SER A 219 14.44 17.21 3.04
N ASP A 220 15.71 16.81 2.99
CA ASP A 220 16.58 16.95 1.82
C ASP A 220 16.77 15.57 1.18
N THR A 221 16.36 15.44 -0.08
CA THR A 221 16.45 14.18 -0.84
C THR A 221 17.87 13.69 -1.11
N ASN A 222 18.89 14.51 -0.82
CA ASN A 222 20.30 14.18 -1.05
C ASN A 222 21.09 14.04 0.26
N ASP A 223 20.46 14.22 1.43
CA ASP A 223 21.17 14.21 2.71
C ASP A 223 20.50 13.31 3.76
N LEU A 224 21.15 12.20 4.08
CA LEU A 224 20.77 11.26 5.14
C LEU A 224 20.78 11.87 6.56
N ASN A 225 21.42 13.01 6.75
CA ASN A 225 21.48 13.70 8.03
C ASN A 225 20.40 14.79 8.16
N SER A 226 19.64 15.03 7.11
CA SER A 226 18.51 15.95 7.15
C SER A 226 17.39 15.43 8.04
N SER A 227 16.52 16.30 8.49
CA SER A 227 15.39 15.91 9.36
C SER A 227 14.44 14.95 8.65
N ILE A 228 13.93 13.99 9.37
CA ILE A 228 12.79 13.18 8.91
C ILE A 228 11.53 14.04 9.02
N ILE A 229 10.78 14.09 7.93
CA ILE A 229 9.50 14.81 7.84
C ILE A 229 8.41 13.88 7.30
N LYS A 230 7.16 14.19 7.63
CA LYS A 230 6.01 13.59 7.00
C LYS A 230 5.91 14.07 5.55
N LEU A 231 5.91 13.14 4.60
CA LEU A 231 5.81 13.44 3.18
C LEU A 231 4.35 13.65 2.78
N ARG A 232 4.12 14.67 1.96
CA ARG A 232 2.78 15.07 1.51
C ARG A 232 2.59 14.69 0.05
N SER A 233 1.45 14.12 -0.24
CA SER A 233 0.99 13.95 -1.62
C SER A 233 0.86 15.31 -2.34
N SER A 234 1.06 15.30 -3.64
CA SER A 234 0.80 16.46 -4.51
C SER A 234 -0.61 16.45 -5.12
N TYR A 235 -1.46 15.52 -4.71
CA TYR A 235 -2.88 15.55 -5.07
C TYR A 235 -3.65 16.52 -4.18
N LYS A 236 -4.63 17.17 -4.78
CA LYS A 236 -5.53 18.12 -4.10
C LYS A 236 -6.98 17.78 -4.42
N LEU A 237 -7.85 17.92 -3.43
CA LEU A 237 -9.29 17.88 -3.65
C LEU A 237 -9.69 19.07 -4.53
N LYS A 238 -10.41 18.81 -5.63
CA LYS A 238 -10.91 19.84 -6.53
C LYS A 238 -11.88 20.76 -5.79
N SER A 239 -11.76 22.05 -6.04
CA SER A 239 -12.69 23.06 -5.47
C SER A 239 -14.06 23.07 -6.15
N VAL A 240 -14.13 22.54 -7.37
CA VAL A 240 -15.35 22.41 -8.17
C VAL A 240 -15.42 20.99 -8.72
N PRO A 241 -16.55 20.31 -8.54
CA PRO A 241 -16.73 18.96 -9.09
C PRO A 241 -16.70 18.98 -10.62
N ASP A 242 -16.23 17.89 -11.21
CA ASP A 242 -16.27 17.72 -12.65
C ASP A 242 -17.71 17.63 -13.17
N GLN A 243 -17.93 18.01 -14.43
CA GLN A 243 -19.22 17.90 -15.07
C GLN A 243 -19.71 16.45 -15.11
N GLY A 244 -20.95 16.23 -14.69
CA GLY A 244 -21.57 14.90 -14.64
C GLY A 244 -21.32 14.14 -13.33
N ARG A 245 -20.50 14.70 -12.43
CA ARG A 245 -20.28 14.08 -11.11
C ARG A 245 -21.61 13.97 -10.35
N PRO A 246 -22.01 12.76 -9.92
CA PRO A 246 -23.21 12.63 -9.11
C PRO A 246 -22.99 13.26 -7.72
N SER A 247 -23.95 14.07 -7.31
CA SER A 247 -23.95 14.70 -5.97
C SER A 247 -24.89 14.00 -4.97
N ILE A 248 -25.75 13.13 -5.47
CA ILE A 248 -26.75 12.40 -4.68
C ILE A 248 -26.65 10.92 -4.99
N LEU A 249 -26.56 10.11 -3.93
CA LEU A 249 -26.69 8.67 -4.00
C LEU A 249 -28.16 8.28 -4.16
N THR A 250 -28.50 7.61 -5.22
CA THR A 250 -29.87 7.17 -5.53
C THR A 250 -30.09 5.70 -5.21
N VAL A 251 -29.13 4.85 -5.60
CA VAL A 251 -29.15 3.41 -5.34
C VAL A 251 -27.74 2.97 -5.01
N LEU A 252 -27.60 2.09 -4.00
CA LEU A 252 -26.35 1.40 -3.68
C LEU A 252 -26.55 -0.11 -3.83
N ASN A 253 -25.71 -0.72 -4.65
CA ASN A 253 -25.62 -2.16 -4.83
C ASN A 253 -24.27 -2.67 -4.31
N GLY A 254 -24.22 -3.94 -3.90
CA GLY A 254 -23.03 -4.54 -3.34
C GLY A 254 -22.82 -4.19 -1.86
N GLY A 255 -21.97 -4.95 -1.18
CA GLY A 255 -21.84 -4.86 0.27
C GLY A 255 -23.14 -5.22 0.98
N MET A 256 -23.34 -4.67 2.18
CA MET A 256 -24.56 -4.89 3.00
C MET A 256 -25.78 -4.11 2.51
N GLY A 257 -25.61 -3.20 1.54
CA GLY A 257 -26.67 -2.33 1.03
C GLY A 257 -27.25 -2.73 -0.33
N GLN A 258 -27.32 -4.01 -0.67
CA GLN A 258 -27.81 -4.45 -1.99
C GLN A 258 -29.21 -3.95 -2.30
N GLY A 259 -29.33 -3.14 -3.37
CA GLY A 259 -30.60 -2.61 -3.85
C GLY A 259 -31.25 -1.59 -2.92
N THR A 260 -30.54 -1.06 -1.93
CA THR A 260 -31.06 -0.06 -1.02
C THR A 260 -31.15 1.30 -1.72
N THR A 261 -32.31 1.91 -1.65
CA THR A 261 -32.52 3.28 -2.13
C THR A 261 -32.15 4.26 -1.03
N TYR A 262 -31.33 5.24 -1.36
CA TYR A 262 -30.84 6.29 -0.45
C TYR A 262 -31.37 7.67 -0.89
N PRO A 263 -32.65 7.98 -0.69
CA PRO A 263 -33.21 9.24 -1.17
C PRO A 263 -32.54 10.43 -0.47
N ASN A 264 -32.01 11.34 -1.27
CA ASN A 264 -31.39 12.59 -0.83
C ASN A 264 -30.09 12.42 -0.01
N THR A 265 -29.39 11.29 -0.09
CA THR A 265 -28.07 11.14 0.52
C THR A 265 -27.03 11.84 -0.36
N SER A 266 -26.35 12.83 0.20
CA SER A 266 -25.29 13.54 -0.51
C SER A 266 -24.06 12.65 -0.66
N ILE A 267 -23.44 12.69 -1.85
CA ILE A 267 -22.11 12.13 -2.09
C ILE A 267 -21.10 13.26 -1.88
N GLU A 268 -20.36 13.19 -0.81
CA GLU A 268 -19.35 14.20 -0.47
C GLU A 268 -18.20 14.26 -1.47
N MET A 269 -17.54 15.41 -1.58
CA MET A 269 -16.30 15.55 -2.34
C MET A 269 -15.19 14.75 -1.66
N GLY A 270 -14.42 14.03 -2.46
CA GLY A 270 -13.41 13.07 -2.00
C GLY A 270 -13.87 11.61 -2.09
N ALA A 271 -15.17 11.37 -2.33
CA ALA A 271 -15.71 10.03 -2.48
C ALA A 271 -15.29 9.32 -3.79
N PHE A 272 -14.79 10.07 -4.76
CA PHE A 272 -14.35 9.52 -6.04
C PHE A 272 -12.89 9.86 -6.34
N THR A 273 -12.18 8.96 -7.00
CA THR A 273 -10.83 9.21 -7.52
C THR A 273 -10.78 10.50 -8.34
N GLN A 274 -11.81 10.76 -9.15
CA GLN A 274 -11.91 11.94 -10.01
C GLN A 274 -12.16 13.25 -9.26
N ASP A 275 -12.45 13.20 -7.98
CA ASP A 275 -12.57 14.41 -7.14
C ASP A 275 -11.22 15.06 -6.84
N PHE A 276 -10.14 14.34 -7.15
CA PHE A 276 -8.79 14.82 -6.91
C PHE A 276 -8.08 15.17 -8.22
N GLU A 277 -7.12 16.09 -8.13
CA GLU A 277 -6.22 16.47 -9.21
C GLU A 277 -4.77 16.50 -8.74
N TYR A 278 -3.87 16.06 -9.59
CA TYR A 278 -2.43 16.20 -9.34
C TYR A 278 -1.99 17.63 -9.63
N VAL A 279 -1.40 18.30 -8.63
CA VAL A 279 -0.86 19.66 -8.73
C VAL A 279 0.64 19.61 -8.46
N LYS A 280 1.42 19.56 -9.52
CA LYS A 280 2.88 19.44 -9.45
C LYS A 280 3.50 20.46 -8.49
N GLY A 281 4.26 19.97 -7.51
CA GLY A 281 4.98 20.80 -6.54
C GLY A 281 4.10 21.33 -5.39
N SER A 282 2.85 20.90 -5.27
CA SER A 282 2.01 21.25 -4.11
C SER A 282 2.29 20.41 -2.87
N GLY A 283 2.96 19.29 -3.03
CA GLY A 283 3.46 18.37 -2.03
C GLY A 283 4.91 17.98 -2.32
N ASP A 284 5.32 16.87 -1.77
CA ASP A 284 6.70 16.40 -1.80
C ASP A 284 6.90 15.26 -2.83
N LEU A 285 5.80 14.74 -3.40
CA LEU A 285 5.74 13.53 -4.22
C LEU A 285 5.25 13.82 -5.64
N ASP A 286 5.61 12.96 -6.58
CA ASP A 286 5.16 13.03 -7.97
C ASP A 286 3.73 12.45 -8.15
N GLU A 287 3.28 12.33 -9.39
CA GLU A 287 1.95 11.84 -9.75
C GLU A 287 1.73 10.35 -9.42
N CYS A 288 2.79 9.58 -9.23
CA CYS A 288 2.74 8.20 -8.77
C CYS A 288 2.99 8.06 -7.26
N ASN A 289 2.86 9.15 -6.52
CA ASN A 289 3.08 9.21 -5.07
C ASN A 289 4.47 8.71 -4.65
N GLY A 290 5.48 9.05 -5.45
CA GLY A 290 6.87 8.69 -5.23
C GLY A 290 7.81 9.87 -5.43
N ARG A 291 9.09 9.66 -5.19
CA ARG A 291 10.17 10.62 -5.48
C ARG A 291 11.53 9.93 -5.53
N ILE A 292 12.52 10.60 -6.10
CA ILE A 292 13.92 10.18 -6.00
C ILE A 292 14.52 10.80 -4.74
N GLY A 293 15.28 10.02 -3.98
CA GLY A 293 16.03 10.51 -2.83
C GLY A 293 16.76 9.41 -2.08
N VAL A 294 17.57 9.84 -1.11
CA VAL A 294 18.27 8.91 -0.21
C VAL A 294 17.28 8.28 0.77
N THR A 295 17.55 7.04 1.15
CA THR A 295 16.81 6.30 2.17
C THR A 295 17.80 5.59 3.09
N PRO A 296 17.39 5.07 4.25
CA PRO A 296 18.28 4.29 5.10
C PRO A 296 18.97 3.12 4.37
N GLU A 297 18.22 2.45 3.47
CA GLU A 297 18.70 1.30 2.70
C GLU A 297 19.43 1.72 1.41
N PHE A 298 19.15 2.91 0.88
CA PHE A 298 19.75 3.41 -0.37
C PHE A 298 20.40 4.78 -0.17
N PRO A 299 21.60 4.81 0.44
CA PRO A 299 22.29 6.07 0.78
C PRO A 299 22.73 6.88 -0.45
N ASN A 300 22.80 6.25 -1.62
CA ASN A 300 23.13 6.93 -2.88
C ASN A 300 21.89 7.41 -3.65
N GLY A 301 20.71 7.22 -3.07
CA GLY A 301 19.44 7.60 -3.68
C GLY A 301 18.85 6.53 -4.59
N ILE A 302 17.53 6.47 -4.60
CA ILE A 302 16.72 5.60 -5.45
C ILE A 302 15.37 6.28 -5.66
N TYR A 303 14.62 5.91 -6.70
CA TYR A 303 13.21 6.20 -6.73
C TYR A 303 12.46 5.29 -5.75
N TYR A 304 11.50 5.83 -5.01
CA TYR A 304 10.68 5.08 -4.08
C TYR A 304 9.26 5.61 -4.00
N TYR A 305 8.32 4.71 -3.73
CA TYR A 305 6.93 5.06 -3.46
C TYR A 305 6.72 5.34 -1.98
N VAL A 306 5.70 6.14 -1.69
CA VAL A 306 5.33 6.48 -0.31
C VAL A 306 3.86 6.19 -0.08
N VAL A 307 3.56 5.44 0.98
CA VAL A 307 2.21 5.39 1.52
C VAL A 307 1.97 6.67 2.32
N THR A 308 0.93 7.42 1.97
CA THR A 308 0.62 8.73 2.58
C THR A 308 -0.68 8.68 3.37
N ASP A 309 -0.85 9.62 4.32
CA ASP A 309 -2.09 9.72 5.10
C ASP A 309 -3.24 10.30 4.29
N ASP A 310 -2.91 11.10 3.27
CA ASP A 310 -3.88 11.75 2.39
C ASP A 310 -3.90 11.06 1.02
N PHE A 311 -4.99 11.28 0.24
CA PHE A 311 -5.10 10.79 -1.12
C PHE A 311 -3.83 11.06 -1.95
N PRO A 312 -3.33 10.09 -2.73
CA PRO A 312 -3.96 8.84 -3.15
C PRO A 312 -3.77 7.68 -2.16
N TYR A 313 -3.31 7.90 -0.94
CA TYR A 313 -2.96 6.94 0.11
C TYR A 313 -1.81 6.03 -0.30
N PHE A 314 -1.87 5.47 -1.48
CA PHE A 314 -0.80 4.77 -2.15
C PHE A 314 -0.85 5.00 -3.66
N SER A 315 0.23 4.64 -4.36
CA SER A 315 0.40 4.90 -5.79
C SER A 315 -0.76 4.38 -6.66
N ARG A 316 -1.09 5.13 -7.71
CA ARG A 316 -2.06 4.73 -8.75
C ARG A 316 -1.36 4.50 -10.09
N CYS A 317 -0.04 4.51 -10.13
CA CYS A 317 0.77 4.23 -11.30
C CYS A 317 2.14 3.66 -10.88
N LEU A 318 2.83 3.03 -11.82
CA LEU A 318 4.17 2.51 -11.66
C LEU A 318 5.14 3.30 -12.54
N LYS A 319 6.36 3.48 -12.06
CA LYS A 319 7.43 4.25 -12.72
C LYS A 319 8.55 3.37 -13.27
N GLY A 320 8.44 2.05 -13.11
CA GLY A 320 9.39 1.09 -13.62
C GLY A 320 8.83 0.10 -14.63
#